data_f59a3124632bacee5d2fdfcb33b18491
#
_entry.id   f59a3124632bacee5d2fdfcb33b18491
#
_cell.length_a   1.000
_cell.length_b   1.000
_cell.length_c   1.000
_cell.angle_alpha   90.00
_cell.angle_beta   90.00
_cell.angle_gamma   90.00
#
_symmetry.space_group_name_H-M   'P 1'
#
loop_
_entity.id
_entity.type
_entity.pdbx_description
1 polymer ?
#
loop_
_entity_poly.entity_id
_entity_poly.type
_entity_poly.pdbx_seq_one_letter_code
_entity_poly.pdbx_strand_id
1 'polypeptide(L)'
;MKKLLIFFLLLPVLAFSQRADVLVKTDIFTVHYSEVFQQPLNIEYTVLCPNGTASRKGMDFYTNDSIITSDNADYENNIYDKGHLAPAADFTCSREMLHKTFSYLNCALQDQYLNRGTWRLLESYERQLAVASPGTKVEIVLEFNSKTKLPTGATVPSGFYKRITSGGKVYMYYFPNSKPTTSDYTKYRISTWPKKVN
;
A
#
# COMPACT_ATOMS: atom_id res chain seq x y z
N MET A 1 6.92 20.50 63.42
CA MET A 1 6.32 20.51 62.05
C MET A 1 7.31 19.89 61.10
N LYS A 2 7.13 18.63 60.69
CA LYS A 2 8.03 17.95 59.70
C LYS A 2 7.60 18.33 58.28
N LYS A 3 8.47 19.00 57.53
CA LYS A 3 8.25 19.30 56.11
C LYS A 3 8.49 18.02 55.30
N LEU A 4 7.44 17.51 54.65
CA LEU A 4 7.52 16.39 53.73
C LEU A 4 8.02 16.92 52.37
N LEU A 5 9.26 16.57 51.98
CA LEU A 5 9.79 16.87 50.66
C LEU A 5 9.29 15.79 49.70
N ILE A 6 8.36 16.15 48.81
CA ILE A 6 7.89 15.27 47.74
C ILE A 6 8.89 15.40 46.58
N PHE A 7 9.67 14.36 46.36
CA PHE A 7 10.56 14.26 45.19
C PHE A 7 9.74 13.79 43.99
N PHE A 8 9.47 14.69 43.04
CA PHE A 8 8.90 14.30 41.74
C PHE A 8 9.99 13.64 40.89
N LEU A 9 9.91 12.32 40.75
CA LEU A 9 10.76 11.58 39.79
C LEU A 9 10.25 11.87 38.38
N LEU A 10 10.89 12.77 37.66
CA LEU A 10 10.68 12.97 36.23
C LEU A 10 11.30 11.77 35.50
N LEU A 11 10.46 10.76 35.18
CA LEU A 11 10.85 9.70 34.27
C LEU A 11 10.94 10.30 32.85
N PRO A 12 12.06 10.11 32.13
CA PRO A 12 12.16 10.55 30.75
C PRO A 12 11.14 9.76 29.91
N VAL A 13 10.14 10.46 29.35
CA VAL A 13 9.26 9.91 28.35
C VAL A 13 10.10 9.77 27.09
N LEU A 14 10.50 8.55 26.74
CA LEU A 14 11.11 8.25 25.46
C LEU A 14 10.05 8.47 24.37
N ALA A 15 10.00 9.64 23.81
CA ALA A 15 9.19 9.93 22.64
C ALA A 15 9.81 9.22 21.44
N PHE A 16 9.20 8.10 21.00
CA PHE A 16 9.53 7.51 19.72
C PHE A 16 9.07 8.48 18.61
N SER A 17 10.04 9.05 17.90
CA SER A 17 9.74 9.89 16.74
C SER A 17 9.31 8.99 15.57
N GLN A 18 8.13 9.26 14.98
CA GLN A 18 7.67 8.59 13.77
C GLN A 18 8.61 8.90 12.60
N ARG A 19 8.99 7.87 11.84
CA ARG A 19 9.88 8.01 10.69
C ARG A 19 9.08 8.39 9.45
N ALA A 20 9.56 9.41 8.73
CA ALA A 20 8.89 9.90 7.53
C ALA A 20 9.03 8.95 6.33
N ASP A 21 10.14 8.21 6.25
CA ASP A 21 10.43 7.23 5.21
C ASP A 21 11.24 6.07 5.80
N VAL A 22 10.71 4.85 5.66
CA VAL A 22 11.35 3.60 6.08
C VAL A 22 11.40 2.66 4.89
N LEU A 23 12.61 2.31 4.44
CA LEU A 23 12.78 1.31 3.38
C LEU A 23 12.68 -0.10 3.97
N VAL A 24 11.71 -0.88 3.50
CA VAL A 24 11.53 -2.29 3.83
C VAL A 24 11.68 -3.14 2.58
N LYS A 25 12.56 -4.12 2.65
CA LYS A 25 12.73 -5.11 1.58
C LYS A 25 12.26 -6.47 2.08
N THR A 26 11.33 -7.05 1.35
CA THR A 26 10.86 -8.43 1.56
C THR A 26 11.29 -9.28 0.36
N ASP A 27 10.95 -10.55 0.36
CA ASP A 27 11.17 -11.45 -0.77
C ASP A 27 10.14 -11.27 -1.90
N ILE A 28 9.05 -10.53 -1.68
CA ILE A 28 7.99 -10.33 -2.68
C ILE A 28 7.81 -8.88 -3.12
N PHE A 29 8.19 -7.91 -2.30
CA PHE A 29 8.16 -6.49 -2.64
C PHE A 29 9.22 -5.67 -1.88
N THR A 30 9.52 -4.49 -2.41
CA THR A 30 10.26 -3.44 -1.72
C THR A 30 9.33 -2.25 -1.55
N VAL A 31 9.24 -1.70 -0.33
CA VAL A 31 8.35 -0.58 -0.01
C VAL A 31 9.11 0.51 0.74
N HIS A 32 8.86 1.77 0.36
CA HIS A 32 9.12 2.94 1.19
C HIS A 32 7.83 3.25 1.95
N TYR A 33 7.89 3.24 3.27
CA TYR A 33 6.74 3.41 4.14
C TYR A 33 6.90 4.62 5.05
N SER A 34 5.85 5.40 5.22
CA SER A 34 5.82 6.53 6.14
C SER A 34 5.04 6.18 7.41
N GLU A 35 5.71 6.16 8.55
CA GLU A 35 5.06 6.06 9.86
C GLU A 35 4.24 7.31 10.19
N VAL A 36 4.65 8.48 9.66
CA VAL A 36 3.93 9.75 9.83
C VAL A 36 2.59 9.74 9.11
N PHE A 37 2.52 9.13 7.93
CA PHE A 37 1.28 8.96 7.17
C PHE A 37 0.57 7.65 7.50
N GLN A 38 1.28 6.68 8.10
CA GLN A 38 0.85 5.30 8.31
C GLN A 38 0.39 4.66 6.98
N GLN A 39 1.13 4.96 5.92
CA GLN A 39 0.84 4.53 4.55
C GLN A 39 2.14 4.26 3.79
N PRO A 40 2.11 3.35 2.79
CA PRO A 40 3.18 3.26 1.80
C PRO A 40 3.35 4.59 1.05
N LEU A 41 4.60 4.97 0.77
CA LEU A 41 4.92 6.07 -0.15
C LEU A 41 5.07 5.55 -1.57
N ASN A 42 5.79 4.45 -1.72
CA ASN A 42 5.88 3.69 -2.96
C ASN A 42 6.13 2.22 -2.67
N ILE A 43 5.83 1.38 -3.65
CA ILE A 43 6.10 -0.05 -3.62
C ILE A 43 6.53 -0.54 -5.00
N GLU A 44 7.50 -1.46 -5.02
CA GLU A 44 7.96 -2.13 -6.23
C GLU A 44 7.88 -3.65 -6.04
N TYR A 45 7.39 -4.37 -7.05
CA TYR A 45 7.32 -5.83 -7.06
C TYR A 45 7.42 -6.41 -8.46
N THR A 46 7.66 -7.71 -8.52
CA THR A 46 7.57 -8.51 -9.75
C THR A 46 6.38 -9.46 -9.63
N VAL A 47 5.55 -9.55 -10.65
CA VAL A 47 4.46 -10.52 -10.70
C VAL A 47 5.08 -11.92 -10.79
N LEU A 48 4.85 -12.75 -9.78
CA LEU A 48 5.51 -14.06 -9.68
C LEU A 48 4.64 -15.23 -10.13
N CYS A 49 3.37 -15.23 -9.75
CA CYS A 49 2.47 -16.37 -9.93
C CYS A 49 1.10 -15.97 -10.44
N PRO A 50 1.00 -15.41 -11.68
CA PRO A 50 -0.27 -14.92 -12.22
C PRO A 50 -1.33 -16.00 -12.40
N ASN A 51 -0.93 -17.28 -12.41
CA ASN A 51 -1.80 -18.47 -12.57
C ASN A 51 -1.72 -19.42 -11.38
N GLY A 52 -1.26 -18.99 -10.22
CA GLY A 52 -1.20 -19.83 -9.03
C GLY A 52 -2.59 -20.14 -8.47
N THR A 53 -2.66 -21.11 -7.54
CA THR A 53 -3.93 -21.65 -7.02
C THR A 53 -4.08 -21.51 -5.52
N ALA A 54 -3.11 -20.91 -4.82
CA ALA A 54 -3.19 -20.74 -3.37
C ALA A 54 -4.41 -19.91 -2.97
N SER A 55 -5.14 -20.36 -1.94
CA SER A 55 -6.35 -19.71 -1.46
C SER A 55 -6.05 -18.74 -0.33
N ARG A 56 -6.64 -17.55 -0.39
CA ARG A 56 -6.59 -16.53 0.67
C ARG A 56 -7.62 -16.73 1.78
N LYS A 57 -8.40 -17.83 1.74
CA LYS A 57 -9.44 -18.08 2.74
C LYS A 57 -8.85 -18.10 4.16
N GLY A 58 -9.44 -17.29 5.05
CA GLY A 58 -9.01 -17.17 6.45
C GLY A 58 -7.72 -16.35 6.64
N MET A 59 -7.28 -15.57 5.65
CA MET A 59 -6.22 -14.57 5.80
C MET A 59 -6.83 -13.21 6.14
N ASP A 60 -6.17 -12.49 7.03
CA ASP A 60 -6.43 -11.09 7.32
C ASP A 60 -5.12 -10.32 7.34
N PHE A 61 -5.20 -8.98 7.31
CA PHE A 61 -4.03 -8.12 7.36
C PHE A 61 -3.38 -8.16 8.74
N TYR A 62 -2.04 -8.04 8.75
CA TYR A 62 -1.23 -8.02 9.95
C TYR A 62 -0.28 -6.82 9.97
N THR A 63 -0.01 -6.31 11.16
CA THR A 63 0.93 -5.21 11.42
C THR A 63 2.38 -5.69 11.41
N ASN A 64 3.32 -4.76 11.36
CA ASN A 64 4.75 -5.02 11.52
C ASN A 64 5.18 -4.54 12.91
N ASP A 65 5.90 -5.40 13.66
CA ASP A 65 6.30 -5.10 15.05
C ASP A 65 7.32 -3.96 15.17
N SER A 66 8.04 -3.65 14.07
CA SER A 66 9.12 -2.66 14.06
C SER A 66 8.76 -1.35 13.37
N ILE A 67 7.55 -1.25 12.80
CA ILE A 67 7.10 -0.11 12.00
C ILE A 67 5.68 0.23 12.39
N ILE A 68 5.43 1.51 12.68
CA ILE A 68 4.09 2.02 12.95
C ILE A 68 3.32 2.05 11.62
N THR A 69 2.45 1.06 11.42
CA THR A 69 1.61 0.96 10.22
C THR A 69 0.17 1.39 10.52
N SER A 70 -0.65 1.56 9.46
CA SER A 70 -2.11 1.48 9.61
C SER A 70 -2.50 0.12 10.20
N ASP A 71 -3.70 0.05 10.75
CA ASP A 71 -4.28 -1.16 11.33
C ASP A 71 -5.78 -1.29 11.00
N ASN A 72 -6.48 -2.25 11.61
CA ASN A 72 -7.90 -2.47 11.36
C ASN A 72 -8.76 -1.23 11.66
N ALA A 73 -8.43 -0.43 12.67
CA ALA A 73 -9.23 0.72 13.08
C ALA A 73 -9.26 1.81 12.00
N ASP A 74 -8.21 1.92 11.16
CA ASP A 74 -8.15 2.87 10.06
C ASP A 74 -9.16 2.58 8.93
N TYR A 75 -9.70 1.36 8.87
CA TYR A 75 -10.61 0.91 7.82
C TYR A 75 -12.05 0.72 8.32
N GLU A 76 -12.31 1.07 9.57
CA GLU A 76 -13.65 0.98 10.15
C GLU A 76 -14.43 2.29 9.97
N ASN A 77 -15.73 2.16 9.73
CA ASN A 77 -16.68 3.29 9.65
C ASN A 77 -16.33 4.36 8.60
N ASN A 78 -15.69 3.98 7.50
CA ASN A 78 -15.36 4.87 6.39
C ASN A 78 -15.53 4.15 5.03
N ILE A 79 -15.19 4.85 3.93
CA ILE A 79 -15.37 4.37 2.56
C ILE A 79 -14.17 3.63 1.99
N TYR A 80 -13.09 3.49 2.75
CA TYR A 80 -11.85 2.93 2.24
C TYR A 80 -11.77 1.43 2.50
N ASP A 81 -11.36 0.70 1.46
CA ASP A 81 -10.95 -0.69 1.57
C ASP A 81 -9.48 -0.78 2.02
N LYS A 82 -9.12 -1.92 2.61
CA LYS A 82 -7.73 -2.38 2.74
C LYS A 82 -7.20 -2.71 1.34
N GLY A 83 -6.80 -1.66 0.60
CA GLY A 83 -6.35 -1.80 -0.80
C GLY A 83 -4.96 -2.39 -0.88
N HIS A 84 -4.83 -3.62 -1.43
CA HIS A 84 -3.52 -4.17 -1.76
C HIS A 84 -2.84 -3.33 -2.84
N LEU A 85 -1.55 -3.03 -2.66
CA LEU A 85 -0.72 -2.43 -3.71
C LEU A 85 -0.09 -3.52 -4.60
N ALA A 86 0.63 -4.48 -4.00
CA ALA A 86 1.01 -5.73 -4.64
C ALA A 86 -0.14 -6.73 -4.46
N PRO A 87 -0.90 -7.06 -5.53
CA PRO A 87 -2.14 -7.82 -5.43
C PRO A 87 -1.90 -9.25 -4.94
N ALA A 88 -2.74 -9.73 -4.04
CA ALA A 88 -2.69 -11.11 -3.56
C ALA A 88 -2.72 -12.14 -4.70
N ALA A 89 -3.47 -11.86 -5.77
CA ALA A 89 -3.60 -12.74 -6.93
C ALA A 89 -2.32 -12.88 -7.78
N ASP A 90 -1.32 -12.01 -7.57
CA ASP A 90 -0.04 -12.05 -8.28
C ASP A 90 0.99 -12.96 -7.57
N PHE A 91 0.66 -13.45 -6.36
CA PHE A 91 1.54 -14.21 -5.47
C PHE A 91 0.93 -15.54 -5.00
N THR A 92 0.13 -16.16 -5.84
CA THR A 92 -0.60 -17.40 -5.52
C THR A 92 0.20 -18.70 -5.75
N CYS A 93 1.56 -18.61 -5.77
CA CYS A 93 2.45 -19.78 -5.85
C CYS A 93 2.30 -20.70 -4.63
N SER A 94 2.22 -20.12 -3.45
CA SER A 94 2.05 -20.83 -2.18
C SER A 94 1.19 -20.02 -1.21
N ARG A 95 0.64 -20.68 -0.21
CA ARG A 95 -0.11 -20.00 0.85
C ARG A 95 0.78 -19.03 1.66
N GLU A 96 2.05 -19.38 1.86
CA GLU A 96 3.02 -18.53 2.55
C GLU A 96 3.29 -17.24 1.79
N MET A 97 3.59 -17.35 0.48
CA MET A 97 3.84 -16.18 -0.36
C MET A 97 2.62 -15.27 -0.44
N LEU A 98 1.44 -15.87 -0.62
CA LEU A 98 0.17 -15.17 -0.63
C LEU A 98 -0.07 -14.43 0.71
N HIS A 99 0.22 -15.05 1.86
CA HIS A 99 0.06 -14.42 3.18
C HIS A 99 0.93 -13.16 3.34
N LYS A 100 2.15 -13.13 2.78
CA LYS A 100 3.02 -11.95 2.84
C LYS A 100 2.41 -10.71 2.19
N THR A 101 1.49 -10.87 1.23
CA THR A 101 0.77 -9.74 0.64
C THR A 101 -0.20 -9.07 1.60
N PHE A 102 -0.62 -9.74 2.69
CA PHE A 102 -1.55 -9.21 3.69
C PHE A 102 -0.86 -8.39 4.80
N SER A 103 0.38 -7.98 4.61
CA SER A 103 1.02 -7.00 5.48
C SER A 103 0.43 -5.61 5.27
N TYR A 104 0.19 -4.85 6.36
CA TYR A 104 -0.18 -3.43 6.25
C TYR A 104 0.90 -2.58 5.57
N LEU A 105 2.14 -3.05 5.44
CA LEU A 105 3.16 -2.43 4.60
C LEU A 105 2.78 -2.41 3.10
N ASN A 106 1.90 -3.30 2.69
CA ASN A 106 1.37 -3.46 1.32
C ASN A 106 -0.08 -2.97 1.19
N CYS A 107 -0.59 -2.24 2.18
CA CYS A 107 -1.98 -1.86 2.26
C CYS A 107 -2.14 -0.33 2.26
N ALA A 108 -3.07 0.19 1.47
CA ALA A 108 -3.40 1.60 1.43
C ALA A 108 -4.89 1.85 1.67
N LEU A 109 -5.22 3.02 2.24
CA LEU A 109 -6.59 3.53 2.31
C LEU A 109 -7.07 3.85 0.89
N GLN A 110 -7.77 2.92 0.25
CA GLN A 110 -8.20 3.03 -1.13
C GLN A 110 -9.72 3.10 -1.24
N ASP A 111 -10.25 4.07 -2.00
CA ASP A 111 -11.68 4.18 -2.26
C ASP A 111 -12.25 2.82 -2.73
N GLN A 112 -13.33 2.35 -2.09
CA GLN A 112 -13.89 1.02 -2.33
C GLN A 112 -14.34 0.81 -3.79
N TYR A 113 -14.84 1.84 -4.46
CA TYR A 113 -15.27 1.74 -5.86
C TYR A 113 -14.07 1.69 -6.81
N LEU A 114 -13.00 2.41 -6.49
CA LEU A 114 -11.74 2.30 -7.23
C LEU A 114 -11.15 0.90 -7.04
N ASN A 115 -10.95 0.47 -5.81
CA ASN A 115 -10.34 -0.81 -5.47
C ASN A 115 -11.07 -2.01 -6.10
N ARG A 116 -12.38 -2.10 -5.89
CA ARG A 116 -13.22 -3.22 -6.38
C ARG A 116 -13.55 -3.11 -7.87
N GLY A 117 -13.34 -1.94 -8.46
CA GLY A 117 -13.69 -1.61 -9.85
C GLY A 117 -12.48 -1.54 -10.78
N THR A 118 -12.16 -0.32 -11.23
CA THR A 118 -11.19 -0.04 -12.28
C THR A 118 -9.76 -0.49 -11.93
N TRP A 119 -9.35 -0.36 -10.66
CA TRP A 119 -8.06 -0.84 -10.17
C TRP A 119 -7.93 -2.36 -10.34
N ARG A 120 -8.93 -3.12 -9.87
CA ARG A 120 -8.98 -4.58 -10.02
C ARG A 120 -8.93 -5.04 -11.49
N LEU A 121 -9.55 -4.28 -12.42
CA LEU A 121 -9.47 -4.58 -13.85
C LEU A 121 -8.06 -4.37 -14.41
N LEU A 122 -7.36 -3.30 -13.97
CA LEU A 122 -5.95 -3.10 -14.33
C LEU A 122 -5.05 -4.20 -13.76
N GLU A 123 -5.27 -4.66 -12.54
CA GLU A 123 -4.54 -5.81 -11.97
C GLU A 123 -4.77 -7.10 -12.78
N SER A 124 -5.96 -7.30 -13.29
CA SER A 124 -6.24 -8.44 -14.18
C SER A 124 -5.47 -8.35 -15.49
N TYR A 125 -5.34 -7.14 -16.06
CA TYR A 125 -4.52 -6.89 -17.24
C TYR A 125 -3.02 -7.08 -16.94
N GLU A 126 -2.56 -6.63 -15.79
CA GLU A 126 -1.19 -6.83 -15.31
C GLU A 126 -0.81 -8.31 -15.26
N ARG A 127 -1.68 -9.18 -14.73
CA ARG A 127 -1.49 -10.64 -14.75
C ARG A 127 -1.45 -11.21 -16.16
N GLN A 128 -2.29 -10.74 -17.08
CA GLN A 128 -2.24 -11.14 -18.49
C GLN A 128 -0.88 -10.80 -19.13
N LEU A 129 -0.36 -9.60 -18.86
CA LEU A 129 0.97 -9.19 -19.28
C LEU A 129 2.06 -10.10 -18.70
N ALA A 130 1.96 -10.46 -17.43
CA ALA A 130 2.93 -11.32 -16.75
C ALA A 130 2.91 -12.76 -17.28
N VAL A 131 1.75 -13.28 -17.68
CA VAL A 131 1.64 -14.57 -18.39
C VAL A 131 2.34 -14.51 -19.75
N ALA A 132 2.14 -13.42 -20.49
CA ALA A 132 2.75 -13.23 -21.82
C ALA A 132 4.26 -12.90 -21.73
N SER A 133 4.70 -12.27 -20.66
CA SER A 133 6.07 -11.81 -20.45
C SER A 133 6.47 -11.99 -18.99
N PRO A 134 6.97 -13.18 -18.59
CA PRO A 134 7.46 -13.44 -17.24
C PRO A 134 8.50 -12.40 -16.81
N GLY A 135 8.48 -12.02 -15.53
CA GLY A 135 9.33 -10.95 -15.00
C GLY A 135 8.73 -9.54 -15.19
N THR A 136 7.42 -9.45 -15.46
CA THR A 136 6.67 -8.19 -15.45
C THR A 136 6.84 -7.51 -14.10
N LYS A 137 7.34 -6.25 -14.13
CA LYS A 137 7.61 -5.42 -12.95
C LYS A 137 6.56 -4.35 -12.79
N VAL A 138 6.21 -4.06 -11.56
CA VAL A 138 5.24 -3.02 -11.21
C VAL A 138 5.83 -2.09 -10.16
N GLU A 139 5.58 -0.80 -10.33
CA GLU A 139 5.86 0.24 -9.36
C GLU A 139 4.59 1.04 -9.13
N ILE A 140 4.30 1.32 -7.86
CA ILE A 140 3.17 2.16 -7.45
C ILE A 140 3.71 3.26 -6.56
N VAL A 141 3.32 4.52 -6.83
CA VAL A 141 3.64 5.69 -6.02
C VAL A 141 2.33 6.30 -5.54
N LEU A 142 2.23 6.53 -4.24
CA LEU A 142 1.08 7.17 -3.63
C LEU A 142 1.29 8.69 -3.59
N GLU A 143 0.23 9.42 -3.87
CA GLU A 143 0.20 10.88 -3.82
C GLU A 143 -0.55 11.36 -2.57
N PHE A 144 -0.03 12.38 -1.87
CA PHE A 144 -0.59 12.91 -0.62
C PHE A 144 -0.79 14.44 -0.68
N ASN A 145 -1.52 14.93 -1.68
CA ASN A 145 -1.75 16.37 -1.87
C ASN A 145 -2.76 16.95 -0.86
N SER A 146 -3.81 16.19 -0.53
CA SER A 146 -4.91 16.68 0.32
C SER A 146 -4.57 16.73 1.80
N LYS A 147 -3.58 15.98 2.26
CA LYS A 147 -3.21 15.80 3.68
C LYS A 147 -4.39 15.43 4.59
N THR A 148 -5.43 14.81 4.03
CA THR A 148 -6.60 14.34 4.78
C THR A 148 -6.17 13.23 5.71
N LYS A 149 -6.40 13.41 7.02
CA LYS A 149 -6.13 12.38 8.03
C LYS A 149 -7.44 11.81 8.57
N LEU A 150 -7.42 10.52 8.85
CA LEU A 150 -8.47 9.88 9.64
C LEU A 150 -8.32 10.24 11.11
N PRO A 151 -9.39 10.14 11.93
CA PRO A 151 -9.29 10.34 13.38
C PRO A 151 -8.28 9.41 14.07
N THR A 152 -8.03 8.23 13.49
CA THR A 152 -7.05 7.23 13.92
C THR A 152 -5.60 7.64 13.66
N GLY A 153 -5.35 8.60 12.77
CA GLY A 153 -4.03 9.14 12.46
C GLY A 153 -3.51 8.83 11.06
N ALA A 154 -4.02 7.81 10.40
CA ALA A 154 -3.60 7.46 9.05
C ALA A 154 -3.99 8.54 8.03
N THR A 155 -3.10 8.83 7.09
CA THR A 155 -3.31 9.84 6.04
C THR A 155 -3.87 9.16 4.79
N VAL A 156 -4.94 9.73 4.25
CA VAL A 156 -5.58 9.21 3.03
C VAL A 156 -4.78 9.66 1.81
N PRO A 157 -4.31 8.73 0.94
CA PRO A 157 -3.70 9.10 -0.33
C PRO A 157 -4.68 9.87 -1.21
N SER A 158 -4.20 10.89 -1.93
CA SER A 158 -4.99 11.63 -2.92
C SER A 158 -5.16 10.85 -4.23
N GLY A 159 -4.21 9.96 -4.53
CA GLY A 159 -4.22 9.18 -5.75
C GLY A 159 -3.07 8.18 -5.80
N PHE A 160 -3.07 7.39 -6.87
CA PHE A 160 -2.12 6.30 -7.11
C PHE A 160 -1.57 6.38 -8.53
N TYR A 161 -0.26 6.51 -8.65
CA TYR A 161 0.46 6.25 -9.90
C TYR A 161 0.81 4.78 -9.98
N LYS A 162 0.57 4.13 -11.10
CA LYS A 162 0.95 2.73 -11.33
C LYS A 162 1.69 2.59 -12.66
N ARG A 163 2.90 2.04 -12.61
CA ARG A 163 3.73 1.74 -13.78
C ARG A 163 3.94 0.24 -13.88
N ILE A 164 3.60 -0.32 -15.05
CA ILE A 164 3.80 -1.73 -15.38
C ILE A 164 4.84 -1.79 -16.50
N THR A 165 5.92 -2.54 -16.29
CA THR A 165 6.97 -2.79 -17.29
C THR A 165 6.95 -4.26 -17.66
N SER A 166 6.59 -4.56 -18.91
CA SER A 166 6.38 -5.93 -19.41
C SER A 166 6.81 -6.05 -20.87
N GLY A 167 7.61 -7.05 -21.21
CA GLY A 167 8.05 -7.32 -22.59
C GLY A 167 8.70 -6.10 -23.27
N GLY A 168 9.49 -5.31 -22.53
CA GLY A 168 10.13 -4.09 -23.02
C GLY A 168 9.18 -2.89 -23.20
N LYS A 169 7.90 -3.03 -22.87
CA LYS A 169 6.90 -1.96 -22.93
C LYS A 169 6.61 -1.41 -21.54
N VAL A 170 6.31 -0.11 -21.47
CA VAL A 170 5.96 0.60 -20.24
C VAL A 170 4.53 1.13 -20.35
N TYR A 171 3.73 0.83 -19.34
CA TYR A 171 2.35 1.29 -19.21
C TYR A 171 2.25 2.11 -17.93
N MET A 172 1.76 3.34 -18.01
CA MET A 172 1.66 4.25 -16.85
C MET A 172 0.23 4.73 -16.69
N TYR A 173 -0.22 4.78 -15.45
CA TYR A 173 -1.58 5.17 -15.09
C TYR A 173 -1.55 6.07 -13.86
N TYR A 174 -2.58 6.95 -13.75
CA TYR A 174 -2.87 7.70 -12.53
C TYR A 174 -4.36 7.57 -12.21
N PHE A 175 -4.66 7.21 -10.99
CA PHE A 175 -6.02 7.09 -10.46
C PHE A 175 -6.18 8.04 -9.27
N PRO A 176 -7.08 9.05 -9.33
CA PRO A 176 -7.54 9.73 -8.14
C PRO A 176 -8.13 8.72 -7.14
N ASN A 177 -7.89 8.92 -5.85
CA ASN A 177 -8.43 8.03 -4.80
C ASN A 177 -9.90 8.36 -4.51
N SER A 178 -10.76 8.13 -5.48
CA SER A 178 -12.19 8.40 -5.45
C SER A 178 -12.94 7.46 -6.37
N LYS A 179 -14.27 7.43 -6.27
CA LYS A 179 -15.12 6.64 -7.16
C LYS A 179 -14.79 6.96 -8.63
N PRO A 180 -14.39 5.95 -9.44
CA PRO A 180 -14.07 6.14 -10.84
C PRO A 180 -15.29 6.60 -11.66
N THR A 181 -15.04 7.44 -12.66
CA THR A 181 -16.09 7.89 -13.61
C THR A 181 -16.35 6.84 -14.70
N THR A 182 -15.44 5.90 -14.89
CA THR A 182 -15.54 4.81 -15.87
C THR A 182 -14.82 3.56 -15.36
N SER A 183 -15.25 2.38 -15.76
CA SER A 183 -14.55 1.12 -15.53
C SER A 183 -13.40 0.87 -16.53
N ASP A 184 -13.32 1.66 -17.60
CA ASP A 184 -12.23 1.55 -18.60
C ASP A 184 -10.93 2.15 -18.03
N TYR A 185 -10.05 1.29 -17.50
CA TYR A 185 -8.77 1.70 -16.95
C TYR A 185 -7.85 2.39 -17.97
N THR A 186 -8.06 2.19 -19.29
CA THR A 186 -7.24 2.84 -20.33
C THR A 186 -7.43 4.35 -20.35
N LYS A 187 -8.53 4.87 -19.84
CA LYS A 187 -8.81 6.30 -19.67
C LYS A 187 -7.93 6.98 -18.63
N TYR A 188 -7.27 6.20 -17.78
CA TYR A 188 -6.36 6.68 -16.71
C TYR A 188 -4.89 6.62 -17.13
N ARG A 189 -4.59 6.34 -18.41
CA ARG A 189 -3.23 6.38 -18.94
C ARG A 189 -2.62 7.77 -18.86
N ILE A 190 -1.34 7.82 -18.51
CA ILE A 190 -0.52 9.04 -18.47
C ILE A 190 0.76 8.86 -19.28
N SER A 191 1.38 9.96 -19.67
CA SER A 191 2.66 9.97 -20.40
C SER A 191 3.85 10.38 -19.55
N THR A 192 3.62 10.88 -18.33
CA THR A 192 4.68 11.40 -17.45
C THR A 192 4.60 10.69 -16.09
N TRP A 193 5.73 10.15 -15.64
CA TRP A 193 5.87 9.56 -14.31
C TRP A 193 6.20 10.63 -13.28
N PRO A 194 5.65 10.59 -12.05
CA PRO A 194 5.99 11.55 -11.02
C PRO A 194 7.49 11.46 -10.70
N LYS A 195 8.12 12.61 -10.50
CA LYS A 195 9.44 12.64 -9.86
C LYS A 195 9.26 12.05 -8.47
N LYS A 196 10.19 11.17 -8.03
CA LYS A 196 10.13 10.62 -6.66
C LYS A 196 9.82 11.74 -5.69
N VAL A 197 8.75 11.58 -4.94
CA VAL A 197 8.45 12.47 -3.81
C VAL A 197 9.52 12.12 -2.77
N ASN A 198 10.47 13.05 -2.58
CA ASN A 198 11.47 12.96 -1.52
C ASN A 198 10.83 13.31 -0.19
#